data_751311de7e8fa319882493824c3fe5aa
#
_entry.id   751311de7e8fa319882493824c3fe5aa
#
_cell.length_a   1.000
_cell.length_b   1.000
_cell.length_c   1.000
_cell.angle_alpha   90.00
_cell.angle_beta   90.00
_cell.angle_gamma   90.00
#
_symmetry.space_group_name_H-M   'P 1'
#
loop_
_entity.id
_entity.type
_entity.pdbx_description
1 polymer ?
#
loop_
_entity_poly.entity_id
_entity_poly.type
_entity_poly.pdbx_seq_one_letter_code
_entity_poly.pdbx_strand_id
1 'polypeptide(L)'
;MKKYYENVILITRGILEKQHRNRMSLKREKGRNMNYVGIDIGSTASKVVVEGDKKEHFVLPTGWSSKETCEKIKNKLLEMGVDVTSDDTKVVATGYGRIAVDFADHVITEITCHARGGRELAGGDCSIID
;
A
#
# COMPACT_ATOMS: atom_id res chain seq x y z
N MET A 1 4.02 -10.13 12.59
CA MET A 1 4.15 -9.90 11.14
C MET A 1 2.81 -9.89 10.41
N LYS A 2 1.99 -10.94 10.48
CA LYS A 2 0.69 -11.02 9.78
C LYS A 2 -0.24 -9.83 10.10
N LYS A 3 -0.36 -9.43 11.35
CA LYS A 3 -1.13 -8.24 11.79
C LYS A 3 -0.63 -6.91 11.23
N TYR A 4 0.67 -6.76 11.02
CA TYR A 4 1.26 -5.55 10.44
C TYR A 4 0.82 -5.37 8.98
N TYR A 5 0.81 -6.45 8.20
CA TYR A 5 0.38 -6.43 6.80
C TYR A 5 -1.11 -6.13 6.65
N GLU A 6 -1.93 -6.71 7.52
CA GLU A 6 -3.36 -6.41 7.56
C GLU A 6 -3.62 -4.91 7.80
N ASN A 7 -2.78 -4.27 8.61
CA ASN A 7 -2.89 -2.84 8.90
C ASN A 7 -2.48 -1.95 7.73
N VAL A 8 -1.41 -2.26 7.03
CA VAL A 8 -1.01 -1.51 5.82
C VAL A 8 -2.11 -1.63 4.76
N ILE A 9 -2.75 -2.80 4.62
CA ILE A 9 -3.88 -3.02 3.72
C ILE A 9 -5.07 -2.12 4.10
N LEU A 10 -5.49 -2.14 5.37
CA LEU A 10 -6.63 -1.35 5.85
C LEU A 10 -6.41 0.15 5.67
N ILE A 11 -5.18 0.60 5.88
CA ILE A 11 -4.78 2.00 5.70
C ILE A 11 -4.83 2.39 4.23
N THR A 12 -4.24 1.58 3.37
CA THR A 12 -4.21 1.78 1.92
C THR A 12 -5.64 1.86 1.38
N ARG A 13 -6.47 0.89 1.75
CA ARG A 13 -7.89 0.84 1.37
C ARG A 13 -8.67 2.05 1.88
N GLY A 14 -8.56 2.40 3.15
CA GLY A 14 -9.31 3.50 3.75
C GLY A 14 -8.95 4.87 3.19
N ILE A 15 -7.68 5.10 2.82
CA ILE A 15 -7.24 6.35 2.16
C ILE A 15 -7.77 6.41 0.73
N LEU A 16 -7.65 5.32 0.00
CA LEU A 16 -8.06 5.24 -1.39
C LEU A 16 -9.59 5.26 -1.55
N GLU A 17 -10.34 4.57 -0.68
CA GLU A 17 -11.80 4.62 -0.68
C GLU A 17 -12.36 6.01 -0.32
N LYS A 18 -11.70 6.73 0.58
CA LYS A 18 -12.12 8.11 0.93
C LYS A 18 -11.91 9.09 -0.21
N GLN A 19 -10.84 8.92 -0.98
CA GLN A 19 -10.59 9.75 -2.16
C GLN A 19 -11.41 9.30 -3.37
N HIS A 20 -11.67 8.00 -3.49
CA HIS A 20 -12.53 7.46 -4.52
C HIS A 20 -13.98 7.90 -4.33
N ARG A 21 -14.49 7.96 -3.09
CA ARG A 21 -15.83 8.50 -2.79
C ARG A 21 -16.00 9.96 -3.25
N ASN A 22 -14.96 10.78 -3.14
CA ASN A 22 -15.01 12.17 -3.64
C ASN A 22 -14.96 12.29 -5.18
N ARG A 23 -14.44 11.29 -5.89
CA ARG A 23 -14.43 11.23 -7.37
C ARG A 23 -15.58 10.41 -7.96
N MET A 24 -16.21 9.52 -7.22
CA MET A 24 -17.23 8.58 -7.70
C MET A 24 -18.67 9.10 -7.65
N SER A 25 -18.92 10.42 -7.55
CA SER A 25 -20.24 10.93 -7.89
C SER A 25 -20.54 10.83 -9.41
N LEU A 26 -19.58 10.42 -10.23
CA LEU A 26 -19.68 10.44 -11.70
C LEU A 26 -19.16 9.18 -12.41
N LYS A 27 -19.59 8.01 -12.13
CA LYS A 27 -19.54 6.76 -12.90
C LYS A 27 -19.12 5.55 -12.06
N ARG A 28 -20.12 4.88 -11.54
CA ARG A 28 -20.02 3.43 -11.30
C ARG A 28 -19.84 2.72 -12.63
N GLU A 29 -18.61 2.44 -13.04
CA GLU A 29 -18.37 1.40 -14.03
C GLU A 29 -18.50 0.04 -13.34
N LYS A 30 -19.63 -0.61 -13.59
CA LYS A 30 -19.94 -1.97 -13.17
C LYS A 30 -18.83 -2.92 -13.65
N GLY A 31 -18.22 -3.66 -12.75
CA GLY A 31 -17.59 -4.95 -13.03
C GLY A 31 -16.08 -5.00 -13.10
N ARG A 32 -15.31 -3.96 -12.75
CA ARG A 32 -13.84 -4.03 -12.66
C ARG A 32 -13.40 -4.30 -11.23
N ASN A 33 -12.66 -5.38 -11.03
CA ASN A 33 -12.02 -5.66 -9.77
C ASN A 33 -10.79 -4.76 -9.63
N MET A 34 -10.78 -3.95 -8.57
CA MET A 34 -9.68 -3.04 -8.25
C MET A 34 -8.61 -3.76 -7.42
N ASN A 35 -7.35 -3.53 -7.75
CA ASN A 35 -6.21 -3.90 -6.92
C ASN A 35 -5.75 -2.70 -6.08
N TYR A 36 -5.55 -2.91 -4.79
CA TYR A 36 -4.98 -1.93 -3.87
C TYR A 36 -3.62 -2.44 -3.39
N VAL A 37 -2.59 -1.65 -3.62
CA VAL A 37 -1.21 -2.02 -3.29
C VAL A 37 -0.66 -1.06 -2.25
N GLY A 38 -0.20 -1.60 -1.13
CA GLY A 38 0.53 -0.86 -0.11
C GLY A 38 2.00 -1.25 -0.13
N ILE A 39 2.88 -0.26 -0.20
CA ILE A 39 4.34 -0.45 -0.25
C ILE A 39 4.99 0.32 0.90
N ASP A 40 5.69 -0.40 1.77
CA ASP A 40 6.52 0.19 2.83
C ASP A 40 7.99 -0.08 2.53
N ILE A 41 8.71 0.96 2.10
CA ILE A 41 10.16 0.90 1.86
C ILE A 41 10.89 1.25 3.17
N GLY A 42 11.12 0.25 3.99
CA GLY A 42 11.91 0.40 5.21
C GLY A 42 13.42 0.40 4.93
N SER A 43 14.24 0.72 5.95
CA SER A 43 15.70 0.77 5.82
C SER A 43 16.34 -0.61 5.57
N THR A 44 15.78 -1.67 6.12
CA THR A 44 16.31 -3.03 6.04
C THR A 44 15.48 -3.92 5.13
N ALA A 45 14.16 -3.80 5.21
CA ALA A 45 13.23 -4.62 4.45
C ALA A 45 12.08 -3.79 3.89
N SER A 46 11.70 -4.11 2.68
CA SER A 46 10.53 -3.54 2.01
C SER A 46 9.39 -4.55 2.04
N LYS A 47 8.22 -4.09 2.43
CA LYS A 47 7.03 -4.91 2.59
C LYS A 47 5.98 -4.45 1.60
N VAL A 48 5.35 -5.40 0.95
CA VAL A 48 4.32 -5.13 -0.05
C VAL A 48 3.08 -5.96 0.27
N VAL A 49 1.94 -5.32 0.21
CA VAL A 49 0.63 -5.96 0.36
C VAL A 49 -0.23 -5.65 -0.84
N VAL A 50 -0.98 -6.62 -1.27
CA VAL A 50 -1.95 -6.49 -2.36
C VAL A 50 -3.31 -6.95 -1.86
N GLU A 51 -4.32 -6.13 -2.07
CA GLU A 51 -5.71 -6.45 -1.85
C GLU A 51 -6.49 -6.25 -3.16
N GLY A 52 -7.08 -7.32 -3.65
CA GLY A 52 -7.88 -7.38 -4.87
C GLY A 52 -8.77 -8.62 -4.78
N ASP A 53 -8.82 -9.41 -5.84
CA ASP A 53 -9.48 -10.73 -5.82
C ASP A 53 -8.89 -11.66 -4.76
N LYS A 54 -7.60 -11.51 -4.49
CA LYS A 54 -6.84 -12.22 -3.46
C LYS A 54 -6.12 -11.23 -2.58
N LYS A 55 -5.88 -11.63 -1.32
CA LYS A 55 -5.00 -10.92 -0.41
C LYS A 55 -3.64 -11.59 -0.43
N GLU A 56 -2.64 -10.88 -0.89
CA GLU A 56 -1.27 -11.38 -0.97
C GLU A 56 -0.30 -10.38 -0.34
N HIS A 57 0.84 -10.87 0.10
CA HIS A 57 1.91 -10.04 0.62
C HIS A 57 3.27 -10.68 0.38
N PHE A 58 4.30 -9.87 0.29
CA PHE A 58 5.67 -10.32 0.25
C PHE A 58 6.62 -9.31 0.88
N VAL A 59 7.80 -9.78 1.22
CA VAL A 59 8.90 -8.99 1.78
C VAL A 59 10.13 -9.18 0.91
N LEU A 60 10.82 -8.08 0.66
CA LEU A 60 12.11 -8.07 -0.02
C LEU A 60 13.13 -7.36 0.87
N PRO A 61 14.41 -7.77 0.87
CA PRO A 61 15.47 -6.95 1.44
C PRO A 61 15.48 -5.60 0.74
N THR A 62 15.53 -4.51 1.49
CA THR A 62 15.80 -3.20 0.91
C THR A 62 17.28 -3.16 0.56
N GLY A 63 17.58 -3.02 -0.74
CA GLY A 63 18.95 -2.92 -1.22
C GLY A 63 19.58 -1.55 -0.92
N TRP A 64 20.77 -1.33 -1.40
CA TRP A 64 21.48 -0.06 -1.27
C TRP A 64 20.78 1.09 -2.00
N SER A 65 19.94 0.78 -2.99
CA SER A 65 19.19 1.75 -3.77
C SER A 65 17.69 1.49 -3.65
N SER A 66 16.98 2.48 -3.14
CA SER A 66 15.50 2.44 -3.08
C SER A 66 14.90 2.33 -4.49
N LYS A 67 15.54 2.92 -5.51
CA LYS A 67 15.10 2.83 -6.89
C LYS A 67 15.18 1.40 -7.42
N GLU A 68 16.29 0.70 -7.18
CA GLU A 68 16.44 -0.71 -7.57
C GLU A 68 15.41 -1.60 -6.84
N THR A 69 15.16 -1.32 -5.56
CA THR A 69 14.15 -2.01 -4.78
C THR A 69 12.75 -1.82 -5.36
N CYS A 70 12.41 -0.58 -5.78
CA CYS A 70 11.14 -0.29 -6.44
C CYS A 70 10.96 -1.05 -7.75
N GLU A 71 12.00 -1.15 -8.58
CA GLU A 71 11.95 -1.95 -9.81
C GLU A 71 11.72 -3.45 -9.53
N LYS A 72 12.38 -4.00 -8.52
CA LYS A 72 12.15 -5.39 -8.09
C LYS A 72 10.70 -5.60 -7.61
N ILE A 73 10.16 -4.65 -6.85
CA ILE A 73 8.76 -4.68 -6.40
C ILE A 73 7.81 -4.65 -7.58
N LYS A 74 8.01 -3.73 -8.52
CA LYS A 74 7.19 -3.57 -9.72
C LYS A 74 7.17 -4.85 -10.56
N ASN A 75 8.34 -5.45 -10.81
CA ASN A 75 8.45 -6.69 -11.57
C ASN A 75 7.72 -7.84 -10.86
N LYS A 76 7.88 -7.95 -9.53
CA LYS A 76 7.22 -9.00 -8.76
C LYS A 76 5.70 -8.84 -8.74
N LEU A 77 5.19 -7.61 -8.65
CA LEU A 77 3.76 -7.33 -8.76
C LEU A 77 3.22 -7.74 -10.14
N LEU A 78 3.98 -7.44 -11.19
CA LEU A 78 3.60 -7.82 -12.56
C LEU A 78 3.56 -9.35 -12.74
N GLU A 79 4.53 -10.09 -12.17
CA GLU A 79 4.52 -11.56 -12.14
C GLU A 79 3.29 -12.14 -11.42
N MET A 80 2.77 -11.42 -10.42
CA MET A 80 1.54 -11.75 -9.68
C MET A 80 0.26 -11.33 -10.42
N GLY A 81 0.39 -10.74 -11.61
CA GLY A 81 -0.74 -10.26 -12.41
C GLY A 81 -1.26 -8.88 -11.99
N VAL A 82 -0.48 -8.12 -11.22
CA VAL A 82 -0.83 -6.76 -10.76
C VAL A 82 0.01 -5.76 -11.52
N ASP A 83 -0.59 -5.09 -12.49
CA ASP A 83 0.04 -4.01 -13.25
C ASP A 83 -0.18 -2.68 -12.54
N VAL A 84 0.88 -2.10 -11.99
CA VAL A 84 0.85 -0.82 -11.28
C VAL A 84 0.59 0.38 -12.19
N THR A 85 0.65 0.21 -13.50
CA THR A 85 0.34 1.26 -14.49
C THR A 85 -1.12 1.24 -14.93
N SER A 86 -1.87 0.20 -14.54
CA SER A 86 -3.28 0.06 -14.87
C SER A 86 -4.16 0.99 -14.03
N ASP A 87 -5.20 1.54 -14.65
CA ASP A 87 -6.23 2.33 -13.94
C ASP A 87 -6.96 1.52 -12.86
N ASP A 88 -6.95 0.19 -12.98
CA ASP A 88 -7.56 -0.75 -12.03
C ASP A 88 -6.65 -1.04 -10.82
N THR A 89 -5.46 -0.46 -10.76
CA THR A 89 -4.53 -0.61 -9.65
C THR A 89 -4.29 0.74 -8.97
N LYS A 90 -4.37 0.76 -7.64
CA LYS A 90 -4.06 1.93 -6.82
C LYS A 90 -2.93 1.61 -5.86
N VAL A 91 -1.92 2.48 -5.82
CA VAL A 91 -0.69 2.28 -5.06
C VAL A 91 -0.48 3.36 -4.02
N VAL A 92 -0.24 2.96 -2.78
CA VAL A 92 0.17 3.85 -1.69
C VAL A 92 1.54 3.45 -1.19
N ALA A 93 2.46 4.41 -1.11
CA ALA A 93 3.80 4.20 -0.60
C ALA A 93 4.02 4.89 0.76
N THR A 94 4.76 4.22 1.62
CA THR A 94 5.20 4.70 2.93
C THR A 94 6.62 4.23 3.23
N GLY A 95 7.13 4.56 4.42
CA GLY A 95 8.47 4.20 4.86
C GLY A 95 9.53 5.22 4.46
N TYR A 96 10.76 4.96 4.85
CA TYR A 96 11.89 5.86 4.59
C TYR A 96 12.12 6.10 3.09
N GLY A 97 12.07 5.05 2.29
CA GLY A 97 12.30 5.09 0.84
C GLY A 97 11.06 5.41 -0.01
N ARG A 98 9.94 5.81 0.57
CA ARG A 98 8.65 6.03 -0.12
C ARG A 98 8.72 6.98 -1.31
N ILE A 99 9.62 7.96 -1.27
CA ILE A 99 9.79 8.96 -2.35
C ILE A 99 10.33 8.33 -3.64
N ALA A 100 11.00 7.19 -3.53
CA ALA A 100 11.52 6.48 -4.70
C ALA A 100 10.45 5.67 -5.47
N VAL A 101 9.24 5.53 -4.91
CA VAL A 101 8.12 4.82 -5.54
C VAL A 101 7.41 5.77 -6.50
N ASP A 102 7.95 5.95 -7.68
CA ASP A 102 7.48 6.91 -8.69
C ASP A 102 6.12 6.55 -9.31
N PHE A 103 5.70 5.30 -9.16
CA PHE A 103 4.39 4.79 -9.60
C PHE A 103 3.33 4.81 -8.49
N ALA A 104 3.61 5.39 -7.33
CA ALA A 104 2.61 5.52 -6.27
C ALA A 104 1.59 6.62 -6.58
N ASP A 105 0.30 6.30 -6.46
CA ASP A 105 -0.78 7.29 -6.53
C ASP A 105 -0.72 8.26 -5.33
N HIS A 106 -0.30 7.74 -4.16
CA HIS A 106 -0.16 8.52 -2.94
C HIS A 106 1.03 8.10 -2.13
N VAL A 107 1.66 9.10 -1.50
CA VAL A 107 2.77 8.93 -0.56
C VAL A 107 2.32 9.45 0.80
N ILE A 108 2.43 8.62 1.83
CA ILE A 108 2.07 8.96 3.20
C ILE A 108 3.21 8.69 4.17
N THR A 109 3.23 9.42 5.28
CA THR A 109 4.27 9.23 6.28
C THR A 109 4.03 7.94 7.08
N GLU A 110 5.11 7.33 7.54
CA GLU A 110 5.08 6.13 8.38
C GLU A 110 4.28 6.34 9.66
N ILE A 111 4.42 7.51 10.30
CA ILE A 111 3.65 7.88 11.50
C ILE A 111 2.14 7.86 11.23
N THR A 112 1.70 8.36 10.08
CA THR A 112 0.29 8.33 9.69
C THR A 112 -0.21 6.90 9.51
N CYS A 113 0.61 6.03 8.91
CA CYS A 113 0.30 4.62 8.76
C CYS A 113 0.19 3.91 10.11
N HIS A 114 1.15 4.12 11.02
CA HIS A 114 1.17 3.53 12.35
C HIS A 114 -0.04 3.98 13.18
N ALA A 115 -0.33 5.28 13.19
CA ALA A 115 -1.47 5.83 13.93
C ALA A 115 -2.79 5.21 13.48
N ARG A 116 -2.99 5.08 12.18
CA ARG A 116 -4.22 4.51 11.63
C ARG A 116 -4.32 3.01 11.87
N GLY A 117 -3.22 2.28 11.65
CA GLY A 117 -3.15 0.85 11.92
C GLY A 117 -3.37 0.51 13.39
N GLY A 118 -2.78 1.28 14.29
CA GLY A 118 -2.99 1.14 15.73
C GLY A 118 -4.44 1.36 16.15
N ARG A 119 -5.08 2.41 15.62
CA ARG A 119 -6.49 2.69 15.86
C ARG A 119 -7.41 1.56 15.39
N GLU A 120 -7.17 1.02 14.22
CA GLU A 120 -7.95 -0.12 13.69
C GLU A 120 -7.77 -1.37 14.55
N LEU A 121 -6.53 -1.67 15.00
CA LEU A 121 -6.27 -2.81 15.89
C LEU A 121 -6.90 -2.66 17.27
N ALA A 122 -6.88 -1.45 17.83
CA ALA A 122 -7.45 -1.17 19.14
C ALA A 122 -8.98 -1.03 19.12
N GLY A 123 -9.59 -0.90 17.94
CA GLY A 123 -11.02 -0.64 17.79
C GLY A 123 -11.46 0.76 18.23
N GLY A 124 -10.51 1.70 18.35
CA GLY A 124 -10.77 3.06 18.80
C GLY A 124 -9.49 3.87 19.03
N ASP A 125 -9.60 4.96 19.77
CA ASP A 125 -8.45 5.81 20.08
C ASP A 125 -7.46 5.07 20.99
N CYS A 126 -6.19 5.15 20.66
CA CYS A 126 -5.10 4.48 21.37
C CYS A 126 -3.83 5.31 21.32
N SER A 127 -2.91 5.04 22.24
CA SER A 127 -1.54 5.53 22.22
C SER A 127 -0.63 4.45 21.66
N ILE A 128 0.29 4.83 20.78
CA ILE A 128 1.27 3.92 20.17
C ILE A 128 2.64 4.33 20.67
N ILE A 129 3.36 3.37 21.24
CA ILE A 129 4.77 3.52 21.63
C ILE A 129 5.55 2.65 20.63
N ASP A 130 6.39 3.31 19.83
CA ASP A 130 7.22 2.70 18.81
C ASP A 130 8.70 2.81 19.19
#